data_24ec224fcd1144f0df2e36855a8c5806
#
_entry.id   24ec224fcd1144f0df2e36855a8c5806
#
_cell.length_a   1.000
_cell.length_b   1.000
_cell.length_c   1.000
_cell.angle_alpha   90.00
_cell.angle_beta   90.00
_cell.angle_gamma   90.00
#
_symmetry.space_group_name_H-M   'P 1'
#
loop_
_entity.id
_entity.type
_entity.pdbx_description
1 polymer ?
#
loop_
_entity_poly.entity_id
_entity_poly.type
_entity_poly.pdbx_seq_one_letter_code
_entity_poly.pdbx_strand_id
1 'polypeptide(L)'
;MKPLLSSIGLLGGFVLFLSWLWHSYFSSSERSEAIRNQRIIYATYLSAPTDNKECFISEFYNTSDAYFDAARILTYQLLHAPETRTRLDIPFVVFVHQNVDREKRDRLQSDGAQVIEWSDFRVDWFRPTESRWVDALTKLRLWEMVQYDLIVFLDGDSVLTRCLDGLIITSSTWLETATQTSLSFNGVEIPLPETYIAAGLPQLRMNHSSHPSRVPEDYWDWNTLNAGFMILQPSLKMFHYFETLLAVENNFDTSIADQSVLNIALSRWGPTPWTTVDFSWNIQWPWPEDIKTGYAVLHEKWWAPVHWESREYLHSWYWRMRGYYATSGL
;
A
#
# COMPACT_ATOMS: atom_id res chain seq x y z
N MET A 1 -57.29 1.13 -3.16
CA MET A 1 -55.94 1.37 -2.62
C MET A 1 -54.97 0.39 -3.28
N LYS A 2 -54.12 0.83 -4.20
CA LYS A 2 -53.06 0.03 -4.83
C LYS A 2 -51.77 0.24 -4.03
N PRO A 3 -50.95 -0.79 -3.74
CA PRO A 3 -49.69 -0.58 -3.09
C PRO A 3 -48.64 -0.10 -4.09
N LEU A 4 -47.90 0.95 -3.71
CA LEU A 4 -46.69 1.40 -4.36
C LEU A 4 -45.61 0.32 -4.17
N LEU A 5 -45.21 -0.35 -5.25
CA LEU A 5 -44.02 -1.16 -5.32
C LEU A 5 -42.79 -0.24 -5.41
N SER A 6 -41.88 -0.41 -4.47
CA SER A 6 -40.70 0.40 -4.30
C SER A 6 -39.69 0.24 -5.46
N SER A 7 -39.31 1.38 -6.04
CA SER A 7 -38.34 1.53 -7.13
C SER A 7 -36.87 1.23 -6.75
N ILE A 8 -36.57 0.74 -5.56
CA ILE A 8 -35.21 0.47 -5.05
C ILE A 8 -34.65 -0.87 -5.53
N GLY A 9 -35.50 -1.83 -5.92
CA GLY A 9 -35.04 -3.13 -6.42
C GLY A 9 -34.50 -3.14 -7.85
N LEU A 10 -34.86 -2.15 -8.66
CA LEU A 10 -34.49 -2.11 -10.08
C LEU A 10 -33.07 -1.58 -10.33
N LEU A 11 -32.57 -0.65 -9.50
CA LEU A 11 -31.21 -0.11 -9.64
C LEU A 11 -30.13 -1.12 -9.23
N GLY A 12 -30.32 -1.89 -8.15
CA GLY A 12 -29.40 -2.94 -7.73
C GLY A 12 -29.27 -4.08 -8.74
N GLY A 13 -30.39 -4.49 -9.36
CA GLY A 13 -30.39 -5.51 -10.42
C GLY A 13 -29.69 -5.04 -11.71
N PHE A 14 -29.81 -3.76 -12.05
CA PHE A 14 -29.20 -3.19 -13.25
C PHE A 14 -27.67 -3.08 -13.12
N VAL A 15 -27.16 -2.71 -11.95
CA VAL A 15 -25.72 -2.66 -11.66
C VAL A 15 -25.10 -4.05 -11.67
N LEU A 16 -25.76 -5.05 -11.06
CA LEU A 16 -25.30 -6.44 -11.08
C LEU A 16 -25.36 -7.04 -12.50
N PHE A 17 -26.37 -6.67 -13.30
CA PHE A 17 -26.50 -7.12 -14.68
C PHE A 17 -25.44 -6.47 -15.59
N LEU A 18 -25.13 -5.21 -15.43
CA LEU A 18 -24.05 -4.54 -16.15
C LEU A 18 -22.67 -5.09 -15.73
N SER A 19 -22.47 -5.39 -14.45
CA SER A 19 -21.28 -6.07 -13.95
C SER A 19 -21.11 -7.47 -14.56
N TRP A 20 -22.19 -8.23 -14.65
CA TRP A 20 -22.20 -9.56 -15.27
C TRP A 20 -21.96 -9.49 -16.79
N LEU A 21 -22.58 -8.55 -17.50
CA LEU A 21 -22.35 -8.30 -18.92
C LEU A 21 -20.89 -7.88 -19.19
N TRP A 22 -20.32 -7.03 -18.33
CA TRP A 22 -18.91 -6.64 -18.41
C TRP A 22 -17.96 -7.82 -18.19
N HIS A 23 -18.23 -8.67 -17.21
CA HIS A 23 -17.48 -9.91 -16.98
C HIS A 23 -17.58 -10.91 -18.13
N SER A 24 -18.70 -10.89 -18.86
CA SER A 24 -18.94 -11.77 -20.01
C SER A 24 -18.36 -11.22 -21.31
N TYR A 25 -18.15 -9.92 -21.42
CA TYR A 25 -17.77 -9.26 -22.68
C TYR A 25 -16.25 -9.24 -22.94
N PHE A 26 -15.42 -9.24 -21.88
CA PHE A 26 -13.98 -9.34 -22.03
C PHE A 26 -13.49 -10.75 -21.70
N SER A 27 -12.92 -11.43 -22.71
CA SER A 27 -12.24 -12.71 -22.47
C SER A 27 -11.07 -12.52 -21.49
N SER A 28 -10.69 -13.57 -20.78
CA SER A 28 -9.52 -13.53 -19.89
C SER A 28 -8.22 -13.11 -20.63
N SER A 29 -8.15 -13.37 -21.93
CA SER A 29 -7.04 -12.95 -22.81
C SER A 29 -7.00 -11.44 -23.06
N GLU A 30 -8.15 -10.80 -23.32
CA GLU A 30 -8.22 -9.34 -23.56
C GLU A 30 -7.89 -8.55 -22.30
N ARG A 31 -8.33 -9.02 -21.11
CA ARG A 31 -7.95 -8.41 -19.83
C ARG A 31 -6.45 -8.53 -19.56
N SER A 32 -5.88 -9.69 -19.84
CA SER A 32 -4.43 -9.90 -19.70
C SER A 32 -3.63 -9.03 -20.67
N GLU A 33 -4.14 -8.79 -21.87
CA GLU A 33 -3.51 -7.92 -22.85
C GLU A 33 -3.61 -6.43 -22.46
N ALA A 34 -4.77 -5.99 -21.97
CA ALA A 34 -4.95 -4.63 -21.44
C ALA A 34 -4.00 -4.34 -20.26
N ILE A 35 -3.81 -5.30 -19.36
CA ILE A 35 -2.88 -5.18 -18.23
C ILE A 35 -1.42 -5.14 -18.72
N ARG A 36 -1.04 -5.95 -19.71
CA ARG A 36 0.32 -5.96 -20.27
C ARG A 36 0.73 -4.63 -20.93
N ASN A 37 -0.22 -3.85 -21.38
CA ASN A 37 0.02 -2.54 -21.97
C ASN A 37 0.12 -1.42 -20.93
N GLN A 38 -0.18 -1.70 -19.67
CA GLN A 38 -0.05 -0.75 -18.57
C GLN A 38 1.29 -0.92 -17.87
N ARG A 39 1.90 0.20 -17.48
CA ARG A 39 3.16 0.23 -16.71
C ARG A 39 2.84 0.14 -15.23
N ILE A 40 2.57 -1.07 -14.77
CA ILE A 40 2.19 -1.38 -13.39
C ILE A 40 3.44 -1.80 -12.61
N ILE A 41 3.54 -1.41 -11.35
CA ILE A 41 4.58 -1.87 -10.43
C ILE A 41 4.01 -2.27 -9.07
N TYR A 42 4.66 -3.23 -8.42
CA TYR A 42 4.67 -3.36 -6.97
C TYR A 42 5.78 -2.47 -6.42
N ALA A 43 5.53 -1.80 -5.31
CA ALA A 43 6.50 -0.86 -4.76
C ALA A 43 6.60 -0.93 -3.24
N THR A 44 7.77 -0.62 -2.72
CA THR A 44 8.00 -0.32 -1.30
C THR A 44 8.97 0.85 -1.15
N TYR A 45 9.08 1.41 0.06
CA TYR A 45 10.05 2.43 0.40
C TYR A 45 10.96 1.96 1.53
N LEU A 46 12.27 2.08 1.33
CA LEU A 46 13.29 1.85 2.33
C LEU A 46 13.89 3.18 2.77
N SER A 47 13.57 3.60 3.99
CA SER A 47 14.09 4.83 4.59
C SER A 47 15.58 4.69 4.96
N ALA A 48 16.23 5.82 5.22
CA ALA A 48 17.56 5.82 5.78
C ALA A 48 17.59 5.11 7.15
N PRO A 49 18.70 4.44 7.50
CA PRO A 49 18.88 3.94 8.85
C PRO A 49 18.74 5.09 9.85
N THR A 50 17.84 4.97 10.80
CA THR A 50 17.80 5.88 11.94
C THR A 50 18.76 5.39 13.01
N ASP A 51 19.50 6.28 13.66
CA ASP A 51 20.42 5.95 14.78
C ASP A 51 19.70 5.36 16.00
N ASN A 52 18.38 5.32 15.96
CA ASN A 52 17.58 4.68 16.99
C ASN A 52 17.74 3.16 16.88
N LYS A 53 18.59 2.65 17.73
CA LYS A 53 18.79 1.23 18.03
C LYS A 53 17.54 0.58 18.63
N GLU A 54 16.38 0.68 17.96
CA GLU A 54 15.28 -0.27 18.17
C GLU A 54 15.65 -1.65 17.60
N CYS A 55 16.92 -1.98 17.69
CA CYS A 55 17.43 -3.29 17.37
C CYS A 55 17.20 -4.24 18.55
N PHE A 56 15.94 -4.50 18.90
CA PHE A 56 15.56 -5.75 19.56
C PHE A 56 15.63 -6.92 18.56
N ILE A 57 16.57 -6.84 17.62
CA ILE A 57 16.85 -7.98 16.79
C ILE A 57 17.68 -8.89 17.65
N SER A 58 16.97 -9.84 18.21
CA SER A 58 17.49 -10.85 19.09
C SER A 58 18.78 -11.46 18.56
N GLU A 59 19.59 -12.00 19.45
CA GLU A 59 20.74 -12.88 19.18
C GLU A 59 20.42 -14.02 18.18
N PHE A 60 19.13 -14.23 17.85
CA PHE A 60 18.66 -15.25 16.90
C PHE A 60 18.75 -14.84 15.42
N TYR A 61 18.78 -13.55 15.09
CA TYR A 61 18.85 -13.07 13.71
C TYR A 61 20.14 -12.31 13.52
N ASN A 62 21.00 -12.81 12.66
CA ASN A 62 22.22 -12.11 12.25
C ASN A 62 21.88 -10.98 11.27
N THR A 63 21.07 -10.03 11.71
CA THR A 63 20.74 -8.82 10.94
C THR A 63 20.90 -7.58 11.80
N SER A 64 21.49 -6.55 11.22
CA SER A 64 21.61 -5.22 11.81
C SER A 64 20.52 -4.27 11.29
N ASP A 65 19.71 -4.68 10.31
CA ASP A 65 18.72 -3.85 9.63
C ASP A 65 17.51 -4.69 9.19
N ALA A 66 16.50 -4.73 10.05
CA ALA A 66 15.29 -5.51 9.82
C ALA A 66 14.43 -4.99 8.66
N TYR A 67 14.43 -3.68 8.40
CA TYR A 67 13.70 -3.10 7.27
C TYR A 67 14.38 -3.40 5.94
N PHE A 68 15.71 -3.45 5.92
CA PHE A 68 16.43 -3.92 4.73
C PHE A 68 16.12 -5.39 4.43
N ASP A 69 16.16 -6.25 5.45
CA ASP A 69 15.77 -7.66 5.27
C ASP A 69 14.29 -7.79 4.89
N ALA A 70 13.41 -6.94 5.40
CA ALA A 70 12.00 -6.92 5.01
C ALA A 70 11.81 -6.57 3.51
N ALA A 71 12.53 -5.58 3.00
CA ALA A 71 12.54 -5.27 1.56
C ALA A 71 13.04 -6.47 0.73
N ARG A 72 14.04 -7.22 1.23
CA ARG A 72 14.53 -8.45 0.59
C ARG A 72 13.51 -9.59 0.66
N ILE A 73 12.78 -9.72 1.77
CA ILE A 73 11.67 -10.69 1.89
C ILE A 73 10.59 -10.38 0.85
N LEU A 74 10.18 -9.11 0.72
CA LEU A 74 9.22 -8.70 -0.31
C LEU A 74 9.74 -8.98 -1.72
N THR A 75 11.03 -8.71 -2.00
CA THR A 75 11.68 -9.04 -3.28
C THR A 75 11.56 -10.53 -3.56
N TYR A 76 11.94 -11.37 -2.60
CA TYR A 76 11.83 -12.82 -2.72
C TYR A 76 10.38 -13.27 -2.97
N GLN A 77 9.43 -12.74 -2.20
CA GLN A 77 8.03 -13.11 -2.29
C GLN A 77 7.37 -12.69 -3.61
N LEU A 78 7.63 -11.47 -4.08
CA LEU A 78 7.01 -10.94 -5.29
C LEU A 78 7.63 -11.47 -6.57
N LEU A 79 8.92 -11.87 -6.56
CA LEU A 79 9.63 -12.25 -7.77
C LEU A 79 9.98 -13.75 -7.85
N HIS A 80 10.18 -14.42 -6.72
CA HIS A 80 10.78 -15.76 -6.71
C HIS A 80 9.95 -16.85 -6.03
N ALA A 81 9.28 -16.53 -4.91
CA ALA A 81 8.57 -17.54 -4.13
C ALA A 81 7.37 -18.13 -4.90
N PRO A 82 7.28 -19.44 -5.10
CA PRO A 82 6.26 -20.06 -5.96
C PRO A 82 4.81 -19.73 -5.57
N GLU A 83 4.56 -19.52 -4.28
CA GLU A 83 3.22 -19.27 -3.73
C GLU A 83 2.75 -17.83 -3.93
N THR A 84 3.70 -16.88 -3.97
CA THR A 84 3.38 -15.45 -3.86
C THR A 84 3.84 -14.62 -5.05
N ARG A 85 4.80 -15.14 -5.84
CA ARG A 85 5.37 -14.38 -6.96
C ARG A 85 4.30 -13.98 -7.99
N THR A 86 4.50 -12.83 -8.59
CA THR A 86 3.71 -12.40 -9.74
C THR A 86 3.86 -13.35 -10.92
N ARG A 87 2.77 -13.51 -11.67
CA ARG A 87 2.70 -14.27 -12.94
C ARG A 87 2.44 -13.34 -14.13
N LEU A 88 2.31 -12.04 -13.85
CA LEU A 88 2.04 -11.00 -14.84
C LEU A 88 3.31 -10.22 -15.24
N ASP A 89 4.50 -10.69 -14.82
CA ASP A 89 5.78 -10.03 -15.06
C ASP A 89 5.83 -8.57 -14.57
N ILE A 90 5.10 -8.28 -13.49
CA ILE A 90 5.06 -6.96 -12.87
C ILE A 90 6.35 -6.76 -12.09
N PRO A 91 7.13 -5.70 -12.37
CA PRO A 91 8.36 -5.43 -11.63
C PRO A 91 8.08 -5.01 -10.19
N PHE A 92 9.02 -5.34 -9.31
CA PHE A 92 9.06 -4.82 -7.95
C PHE A 92 10.09 -3.70 -7.86
N VAL A 93 9.64 -2.52 -7.44
CA VAL A 93 10.48 -1.33 -7.27
C VAL A 93 10.69 -1.05 -5.79
N VAL A 94 11.93 -0.99 -5.36
CA VAL A 94 12.28 -0.48 -4.04
C VAL A 94 12.76 0.96 -4.21
N PHE A 95 11.94 1.90 -3.77
CA PHE A 95 12.37 3.28 -3.63
C PHE A 95 13.23 3.38 -2.38
N VAL A 96 14.44 3.88 -2.53
CA VAL A 96 15.39 3.96 -1.42
C VAL A 96 15.75 5.40 -1.13
N HIS A 97 15.83 5.73 0.14
CA HIS A 97 16.38 7.01 0.56
C HIS A 97 17.84 7.15 0.11
N GLN A 98 18.25 8.36 -0.31
CA GLN A 98 19.61 8.64 -0.80
C GLN A 98 20.73 8.21 0.17
N ASN A 99 20.46 8.14 1.48
CA ASN A 99 21.41 7.74 2.51
C ASN A 99 21.41 6.22 2.81
N VAL A 100 20.67 5.42 2.05
CA VAL A 100 20.79 3.94 2.13
C VAL A 100 22.11 3.55 1.50
N ASP A 101 22.90 2.74 2.20
CA ASP A 101 24.22 2.31 1.76
C ASP A 101 24.19 1.68 0.36
N ARG A 102 25.23 1.96 -0.43
CA ARG A 102 25.35 1.43 -1.78
C ARG A 102 25.33 -0.11 -1.79
N GLU A 103 25.99 -0.76 -0.84
CA GLU A 103 26.00 -2.22 -0.72
C GLU A 103 24.58 -2.79 -0.60
N LYS A 104 23.72 -2.16 0.19
CA LYS A 104 22.31 -2.56 0.34
C LYS A 104 21.53 -2.37 -0.97
N ARG A 105 21.76 -1.26 -1.68
CA ARG A 105 21.13 -0.99 -2.99
C ARG A 105 21.57 -2.03 -4.03
N ASP A 106 22.87 -2.28 -4.13
CA ASP A 106 23.45 -3.28 -5.05
C ASP A 106 22.91 -4.69 -4.71
N ARG A 107 22.72 -4.98 -3.42
CA ARG A 107 22.13 -6.25 -2.98
C ARG A 107 20.67 -6.39 -3.39
N LEU A 108 19.82 -5.38 -3.20
CA LEU A 108 18.43 -5.41 -3.64
C LEU A 108 18.32 -5.59 -5.17
N GLN A 109 19.19 -4.95 -5.93
CA GLN A 109 19.27 -5.15 -7.39
C GLN A 109 19.68 -6.58 -7.75
N SER A 110 20.65 -7.13 -7.05
CA SER A 110 21.08 -8.53 -7.24
C SER A 110 19.97 -9.51 -6.86
N ASP A 111 19.16 -9.20 -5.87
CA ASP A 111 17.98 -9.98 -5.46
C ASP A 111 16.84 -9.90 -6.50
N GLY A 112 16.92 -9.00 -7.50
CA GLY A 112 15.98 -8.87 -8.62
C GLY A 112 15.07 -7.63 -8.57
N ALA A 113 15.12 -6.81 -7.53
CA ALA A 113 14.34 -5.60 -7.45
C ALA A 113 14.91 -4.49 -8.36
N GLN A 114 14.05 -3.63 -8.87
CA GLN A 114 14.46 -2.34 -9.41
C GLN A 114 14.66 -1.36 -8.25
N VAL A 115 15.79 -0.68 -8.19
CA VAL A 115 16.12 0.27 -7.13
C VAL A 115 16.12 1.67 -7.70
N ILE A 116 15.30 2.55 -7.12
CA ILE A 116 15.21 3.98 -7.48
C ILE A 116 15.52 4.81 -6.24
N GLU A 117 16.52 5.66 -6.35
CA GLU A 117 16.93 6.56 -5.27
C GLU A 117 16.04 7.79 -5.21
N TRP A 118 15.60 8.13 -4.01
CA TRP A 118 14.85 9.35 -3.73
C TRP A 118 15.59 10.26 -2.76
N SER A 119 15.55 11.55 -3.03
CA SER A 119 15.90 12.59 -2.08
C SER A 119 14.74 12.82 -1.11
N ASP A 120 15.05 13.34 0.05
CA ASP A 120 14.07 13.74 1.05
C ASP A 120 12.98 14.65 0.49
N PHE A 121 11.76 14.41 0.97
CA PHE A 121 10.68 15.38 0.90
C PHE A 121 10.32 15.76 2.33
N ARG A 122 10.78 16.93 2.77
CA ARG A 122 10.61 17.40 4.16
C ARG A 122 9.97 18.76 4.19
N VAL A 123 9.23 18.99 5.27
CA VAL A 123 8.61 20.28 5.59
C VAL A 123 8.95 20.65 7.01
N ASP A 124 9.50 21.85 7.22
CA ASP A 124 10.13 22.26 8.49
C ASP A 124 9.20 22.23 9.72
N TRP A 125 7.93 22.48 9.54
CA TRP A 125 6.95 22.45 10.63
C TRP A 125 6.37 21.06 10.90
N PHE A 126 6.56 20.11 10.00
CA PHE A 126 5.99 18.75 10.10
C PHE A 126 6.70 17.95 11.19
N ARG A 127 5.97 17.51 12.21
CA ARG A 127 6.50 16.80 13.39
C ARG A 127 5.71 15.54 13.68
N PRO A 128 6.11 14.39 13.13
CA PRO A 128 5.50 13.12 13.49
C PRO A 128 5.84 12.74 14.95
N THR A 129 5.00 11.93 15.56
CA THR A 129 5.20 11.46 16.95
C THR A 129 6.49 10.62 17.07
N GLU A 130 6.77 9.80 16.07
CA GLU A 130 7.93 8.92 16.05
C GLU A 130 9.05 9.52 15.21
N SER A 131 10.24 9.66 15.77
CA SER A 131 11.41 10.23 15.06
C SER A 131 11.79 9.44 13.80
N ARG A 132 11.54 8.12 13.79
CA ARG A 132 11.75 7.25 12.62
C ARG A 132 10.83 7.57 11.44
N TRP A 133 9.76 8.32 11.64
CA TRP A 133 8.82 8.74 10.60
C TRP A 133 9.16 10.10 9.98
N VAL A 134 10.29 10.68 10.34
CA VAL A 134 10.69 12.01 9.83
C VAL A 134 10.79 12.04 8.29
N ASP A 135 11.16 10.93 7.68
CA ASP A 135 11.29 10.79 6.22
C ASP A 135 10.02 10.22 5.55
N ALA A 136 8.95 9.94 6.32
CA ALA A 136 7.75 9.30 5.81
C ALA A 136 7.04 10.12 4.73
N LEU A 137 7.10 11.47 4.80
CA LEU A 137 6.57 12.34 3.75
C LEU A 137 7.15 12.03 2.36
N THR A 138 8.36 11.44 2.29
CA THR A 138 8.99 11.06 1.04
C THR A 138 8.13 10.05 0.25
N LYS A 139 7.25 9.27 0.91
CA LYS A 139 6.30 8.38 0.23
C LYS A 139 5.29 9.13 -0.66
N LEU A 140 5.01 10.41 -0.40
CA LEU A 140 4.16 11.23 -1.28
C LEU A 140 4.73 11.36 -2.69
N ARG A 141 6.04 11.14 -2.89
CA ARG A 141 6.69 11.08 -4.21
C ARG A 141 6.17 9.94 -5.09
N LEU A 142 5.44 8.96 -4.53
CA LEU A 142 4.74 7.95 -5.34
C LEU A 142 3.85 8.61 -6.39
N TRP A 143 3.23 9.75 -6.08
CA TRP A 143 2.39 10.48 -7.03
C TRP A 143 3.17 11.28 -8.08
N GLU A 144 4.49 11.48 -7.91
CA GLU A 144 5.37 12.04 -8.94
C GLU A 144 5.78 11.00 -10.01
N MET A 145 5.58 9.71 -9.75
CA MET A 145 6.04 8.59 -10.59
C MET A 145 5.16 8.38 -11.83
N VAL A 146 4.88 9.45 -12.58
CA VAL A 146 3.97 9.46 -13.76
C VAL A 146 4.42 8.59 -14.93
N GLN A 147 5.62 8.02 -14.87
CA GLN A 147 6.05 6.98 -15.81
C GLN A 147 5.32 5.65 -15.59
N TYR A 148 4.64 5.46 -14.48
CA TYR A 148 3.80 4.29 -14.18
C TYR A 148 2.32 4.66 -14.27
N ASP A 149 1.50 3.72 -14.69
CA ASP A 149 0.06 3.88 -14.81
C ASP A 149 -0.67 3.45 -13.53
N LEU A 150 -0.06 2.52 -12.76
CA LEU A 150 -0.58 2.03 -11.49
C LEU A 150 0.56 1.58 -10.57
N ILE A 151 0.46 1.96 -9.31
CA ILE A 151 1.37 1.50 -8.25
C ILE A 151 0.57 0.77 -7.17
N VAL A 152 0.99 -0.45 -6.85
CA VAL A 152 0.56 -1.16 -5.64
C VAL A 152 1.69 -1.03 -4.62
N PHE A 153 1.46 -0.16 -3.66
CA PHE A 153 2.43 0.15 -2.61
C PHE A 153 2.20 -0.74 -1.38
N LEU A 154 3.30 -1.27 -0.85
CA LEU A 154 3.37 -2.08 0.36
C LEU A 154 4.44 -1.48 1.28
N ASP A 155 4.10 -1.21 2.55
CA ASP A 155 5.15 -0.88 3.52
C ASP A 155 6.13 -2.05 3.68
N GLY A 156 7.39 -1.72 4.01
CA GLY A 156 8.46 -2.71 4.12
C GLY A 156 8.18 -3.83 5.14
N ASP A 157 7.36 -3.55 6.16
CA ASP A 157 6.91 -4.53 7.15
C ASP A 157 5.66 -5.32 6.70
N SER A 158 5.56 -5.63 5.42
CA SER A 158 4.53 -6.49 4.85
C SER A 158 5.07 -7.87 4.50
N VAL A 159 4.24 -8.90 4.71
CA VAL A 159 4.53 -10.30 4.35
C VAL A 159 3.38 -10.87 3.54
N LEU A 160 3.67 -11.48 2.39
CA LEU A 160 2.65 -12.04 1.50
C LEU A 160 2.31 -13.49 1.88
N THR A 161 1.06 -13.84 1.74
CA THR A 161 0.57 -15.23 1.88
C THR A 161 0.20 -15.84 0.54
N ARG A 162 -0.15 -15.02 -0.46
CA ARG A 162 -0.54 -15.43 -1.81
C ARG A 162 -0.18 -14.37 -2.84
N CYS A 163 -0.27 -14.73 -4.12
CA CYS A 163 -0.04 -13.85 -5.26
C CYS A 163 -1.02 -12.65 -5.26
N LEU A 164 -0.51 -11.46 -5.57
CA LEU A 164 -1.29 -10.22 -5.63
C LEU A 164 -1.86 -9.89 -7.01
N ASP A 165 -1.60 -10.68 -8.04
CA ASP A 165 -2.03 -10.39 -9.41
C ASP A 165 -3.56 -10.20 -9.54
N GLY A 166 -4.34 -10.89 -8.71
CA GLY A 166 -5.79 -10.72 -8.65
C GLY A 166 -6.22 -9.31 -8.25
N LEU A 167 -5.42 -8.62 -7.43
CA LEU A 167 -5.65 -7.23 -7.07
C LEU A 167 -5.54 -6.33 -8.30
N ILE A 168 -4.51 -6.53 -9.14
CA ILE A 168 -4.29 -5.76 -10.37
C ILE A 168 -5.45 -5.93 -11.35
N ILE A 169 -5.89 -7.19 -11.53
CA ILE A 169 -6.99 -7.52 -12.46
C ILE A 169 -8.30 -6.80 -12.07
N THR A 170 -8.51 -6.57 -10.78
CA THR A 170 -9.68 -5.87 -10.27
C THR A 170 -9.50 -4.36 -10.19
N SER A 171 -8.26 -3.87 -9.97
CA SER A 171 -7.99 -2.46 -9.69
C SER A 171 -8.06 -1.56 -10.90
N SER A 172 -7.63 -2.03 -12.08
CA SER A 172 -7.47 -1.20 -13.28
C SER A 172 -8.78 -0.63 -13.85
N THR A 173 -9.95 -1.17 -13.43
CA THR A 173 -11.25 -0.75 -13.98
C THR A 173 -12.27 -0.32 -12.92
N TRP A 174 -12.05 -0.68 -11.65
CA TRP A 174 -13.04 -0.50 -10.59
C TRP A 174 -12.70 0.59 -9.57
N LEU A 175 -11.42 0.97 -9.49
CA LEU A 175 -10.94 1.92 -8.49
C LEU A 175 -10.78 3.34 -9.03
N GLU A 176 -10.93 3.53 -10.35
CA GLU A 176 -10.91 4.86 -10.93
C GLU A 176 -12.14 5.65 -10.44
N THR A 177 -11.89 6.76 -9.80
CA THR A 177 -12.89 7.59 -9.15
C THR A 177 -12.86 8.99 -9.77
N ALA A 178 -14.03 9.56 -10.03
CA ALA A 178 -14.12 10.95 -10.47
C ALA A 178 -13.91 11.91 -9.29
N THR A 179 -13.19 12.99 -9.53
CA THR A 179 -13.05 14.08 -8.56
C THR A 179 -14.41 14.70 -8.26
N GLN A 180 -14.78 14.76 -6.99
CA GLN A 180 -16.15 15.09 -6.58
C GLN A 180 -16.46 16.58 -6.58
N THR A 181 -15.45 17.40 -6.24
CA THR A 181 -15.63 18.87 -6.13
C THR A 181 -14.35 19.59 -6.56
N SER A 182 -14.50 20.83 -7.05
CA SER A 182 -13.35 21.73 -7.18
C SER A 182 -12.87 22.15 -5.79
N LEU A 183 -11.56 22.30 -5.63
CA LEU A 183 -10.96 22.79 -4.40
C LEU A 183 -10.38 24.18 -4.63
N SER A 184 -10.71 25.10 -3.74
CA SER A 184 -10.11 26.45 -3.72
C SER A 184 -9.42 26.66 -2.38
N PHE A 185 -8.17 27.11 -2.41
CA PHE A 185 -7.39 27.44 -1.24
C PHE A 185 -6.97 28.91 -1.31
N ASN A 186 -7.32 29.71 -0.31
CA ASN A 186 -7.09 31.17 -0.29
C ASN A 186 -7.60 31.89 -1.55
N GLY A 187 -8.73 31.43 -2.12
CA GLY A 187 -9.31 32.00 -3.33
C GLY A 187 -8.64 31.57 -4.64
N VAL A 188 -7.63 30.69 -4.58
CA VAL A 188 -6.98 30.09 -5.75
C VAL A 188 -7.50 28.69 -5.96
N GLU A 189 -7.96 28.38 -7.16
CA GLU A 189 -8.41 27.03 -7.51
C GLU A 189 -7.19 26.09 -7.62
N ILE A 190 -7.27 24.94 -6.94
CA ILE A 190 -6.25 23.89 -7.01
C ILE A 190 -6.63 22.93 -8.13
N PRO A 191 -5.79 22.77 -9.17
CA PRO A 191 -6.06 21.88 -10.27
C PRO A 191 -5.94 20.42 -9.85
N LEU A 192 -7.08 19.75 -9.63
CA LEU A 192 -7.16 18.31 -9.39
C LEU A 192 -7.30 17.52 -10.70
N PRO A 193 -6.93 16.22 -10.75
CA PRO A 193 -7.21 15.36 -11.88
C PRO A 193 -8.74 15.17 -12.03
N GLU A 194 -9.22 14.93 -13.25
CA GLU A 194 -10.64 14.63 -13.48
C GLU A 194 -11.03 13.27 -12.88
N THR A 195 -10.14 12.30 -13.04
CA THR A 195 -10.23 10.96 -12.44
C THR A 195 -8.91 10.59 -11.77
N TYR A 196 -8.97 9.70 -10.81
CA TYR A 196 -7.79 9.23 -10.04
C TYR A 196 -8.04 7.83 -9.49
N ILE A 197 -6.97 7.15 -9.12
CA ILE A 197 -7.01 5.95 -8.28
C ILE A 197 -6.27 6.26 -6.98
N ALA A 198 -7.00 6.12 -5.86
CA ALA A 198 -6.45 6.13 -4.51
C ALA A 198 -7.28 5.16 -3.67
N ALA A 199 -6.74 3.98 -3.39
CA ALA A 199 -7.48 2.92 -2.75
C ALA A 199 -6.62 2.18 -1.71
N GLY A 200 -7.28 1.59 -0.72
CA GLY A 200 -6.62 0.86 0.36
C GLY A 200 -7.62 0.32 1.37
N LEU A 201 -7.19 0.18 2.60
CA LEU A 201 -8.01 -0.30 3.71
C LEU A 201 -7.96 0.66 4.89
N PRO A 202 -9.01 0.70 5.71
CA PRO A 202 -9.02 1.55 6.89
C PRO A 202 -8.03 1.06 7.95
N GLN A 203 -7.58 1.99 8.79
CA GLN A 203 -6.68 1.71 9.91
C GLN A 203 -7.37 0.84 10.96
N LEU A 204 -6.83 -0.35 11.21
CA LEU A 204 -7.27 -1.23 12.29
C LEU A 204 -6.77 -0.74 13.67
N ARG A 205 -7.34 -1.29 14.73
CA ARG A 205 -6.78 -1.23 16.08
C ARG A 205 -5.86 -2.42 16.32
N MET A 206 -4.81 -2.24 17.10
CA MET A 206 -3.86 -3.32 17.41
C MET A 206 -4.50 -4.52 18.11
N ASN A 207 -5.58 -4.29 18.84
CA ASN A 207 -6.33 -5.30 19.59
C ASN A 207 -7.65 -5.69 18.91
N HIS A 208 -7.70 -5.60 17.58
CA HIS A 208 -8.87 -6.02 16.81
C HIS A 208 -9.18 -7.52 17.00
N SER A 209 -10.41 -7.91 16.72
CA SER A 209 -10.80 -9.32 16.66
C SER A 209 -10.21 -10.02 15.45
N SER A 210 -10.11 -11.33 15.44
CA SER A 210 -9.83 -12.07 14.20
C SER A 210 -10.96 -11.81 13.20
N HIS A 211 -10.59 -11.65 11.92
CA HIS A 211 -11.53 -11.33 10.82
C HIS A 211 -12.28 -9.99 10.97
N PRO A 212 -11.57 -8.87 11.13
CA PRO A 212 -12.17 -7.58 11.49
C PRO A 212 -13.05 -6.95 10.41
N SER A 213 -13.07 -7.48 9.19
CA SER A 213 -13.71 -6.88 8.01
C SER A 213 -15.19 -6.47 8.18
N ARG A 214 -15.86 -6.91 9.25
CA ARG A 214 -17.29 -6.64 9.49
C ARG A 214 -17.58 -6.07 10.88
N VAL A 215 -16.55 -5.80 11.67
CA VAL A 215 -16.68 -5.34 13.05
C VAL A 215 -16.20 -3.90 13.12
N PRO A 216 -17.09 -2.89 13.12
CA PRO A 216 -16.70 -1.48 13.13
C PRO A 216 -15.78 -1.08 14.27
N GLU A 217 -15.92 -1.72 15.43
CA GLU A 217 -15.15 -1.49 16.65
C GLU A 217 -13.69 -1.88 16.52
N ASP A 218 -13.35 -2.72 15.54
CA ASP A 218 -11.98 -3.13 15.25
C ASP A 218 -11.18 -2.05 14.52
N TYR A 219 -11.84 -1.04 13.99
CA TYR A 219 -11.18 0.05 13.28
C TYR A 219 -10.99 1.26 14.20
N TRP A 220 -9.89 1.98 13.96
CA TRP A 220 -9.67 3.26 14.63
C TRP A 220 -10.75 4.26 14.21
N ASP A 221 -10.86 4.43 12.92
CA ASP A 221 -11.92 5.16 12.22
C ASP A 221 -12.02 4.59 10.79
N TRP A 222 -13.23 4.32 10.33
CA TRP A 222 -13.49 3.86 8.96
C TRP A 222 -13.02 4.84 7.87
N ASN A 223 -12.82 6.10 8.23
CA ASN A 223 -12.38 7.14 7.30
C ASN A 223 -10.86 7.25 7.24
N THR A 224 -10.15 6.65 8.18
CA THR A 224 -8.68 6.70 8.23
C THR A 224 -8.08 5.61 7.35
N LEU A 225 -7.52 6.02 6.21
CA LEU A 225 -6.75 5.13 5.33
C LEU A 225 -5.45 4.71 6.04
N ASN A 226 -5.12 3.43 6.03
CA ASN A 226 -3.79 2.96 6.37
C ASN A 226 -2.84 3.14 5.17
N ALA A 227 -1.79 3.93 5.33
CA ALA A 227 -0.84 4.26 4.27
C ALA A 227 0.18 3.15 3.94
N GLY A 228 0.12 2.02 4.64
CA GLY A 228 1.04 0.90 4.42
C GLY A 228 0.59 -0.10 3.35
N PHE A 229 -0.64 0.03 2.85
CA PHE A 229 -1.16 -0.73 1.73
C PHE A 229 -2.04 0.16 0.87
N MET A 230 -1.54 0.54 -0.30
CA MET A 230 -2.23 1.47 -1.19
C MET A 230 -2.16 1.03 -2.64
N ILE A 231 -3.22 1.33 -3.38
CA ILE A 231 -3.25 1.25 -4.83
C ILE A 231 -3.49 2.67 -5.32
N LEU A 232 -2.60 3.18 -6.14
CA LEU A 232 -2.68 4.57 -6.58
C LEU A 232 -2.27 4.74 -8.04
N GLN A 233 -2.89 5.73 -8.67
CA GLN A 233 -2.47 6.25 -9.97
C GLN A 233 -1.61 7.50 -9.74
N PRO A 234 -0.34 7.50 -10.19
CA PRO A 234 0.51 8.68 -10.12
C PRO A 234 -0.09 9.88 -10.85
N SER A 235 -0.01 11.06 -10.22
CA SER A 235 -0.54 12.30 -10.79
C SER A 235 0.18 13.51 -10.20
N LEU A 236 0.83 14.32 -11.02
CA LEU A 236 1.45 15.56 -10.57
C LEU A 236 0.43 16.55 -9.98
N LYS A 237 -0.82 16.52 -10.42
CA LYS A 237 -1.88 17.33 -9.83
C LYS A 237 -2.19 16.90 -8.39
N MET A 238 -2.21 15.59 -8.13
CA MET A 238 -2.38 15.07 -6.76
C MET A 238 -1.17 15.40 -5.90
N PHE A 239 0.05 15.25 -6.42
CA PHE A 239 1.25 15.62 -5.69
C PHE A 239 1.25 17.10 -5.32
N HIS A 240 0.95 17.98 -6.28
CA HIS A 240 0.81 19.42 -6.03
C HIS A 240 -0.28 19.76 -5.01
N TYR A 241 -1.36 18.99 -4.98
CA TYR A 241 -2.38 19.15 -3.94
C TYR A 241 -1.80 18.85 -2.54
N PHE A 242 -1.00 17.80 -2.38
CA PHE A 242 -0.33 17.51 -1.11
C PHE A 242 0.65 18.63 -0.73
N GLU A 243 1.44 19.15 -1.67
CA GLU A 243 2.31 20.30 -1.44
C GLU A 243 1.53 21.52 -0.95
N THR A 244 0.36 21.77 -1.54
CA THR A 244 -0.51 22.90 -1.13
C THR A 244 -1.01 22.73 0.30
N LEU A 245 -1.42 21.52 0.70
CA LEU A 245 -1.79 21.25 2.09
C LEU A 245 -0.63 21.45 3.05
N LEU A 246 0.56 21.00 2.67
CA LEU A 246 1.78 21.11 3.46
C LEU A 246 2.38 22.53 3.49
N ALA A 247 1.98 23.42 2.58
CA ALA A 247 2.39 24.82 2.60
C ALA A 247 1.77 25.63 3.74
N VAL A 248 0.73 25.09 4.40
CA VAL A 248 0.06 25.75 5.53
C VAL A 248 0.47 25.09 6.83
N GLU A 249 1.22 25.84 7.61
CA GLU A 249 1.75 25.40 8.88
C GLU A 249 0.62 25.10 9.88
N ASN A 250 0.73 23.98 10.61
CA ASN A 250 -0.21 23.54 11.65
C ASN A 250 -1.66 23.40 11.18
N ASN A 251 -1.89 23.12 9.90
CA ASN A 251 -3.22 22.97 9.33
C ASN A 251 -3.93 21.66 9.73
N PHE A 252 -3.17 20.66 10.17
CA PHE A 252 -3.69 19.35 10.62
C PHE A 252 -2.72 18.68 11.60
N ASP A 253 -3.20 17.64 12.25
CA ASP A 253 -2.39 16.78 13.12
C ASP A 253 -1.37 15.97 12.30
N THR A 254 -0.09 16.11 12.62
CA THR A 254 1.02 15.42 11.93
C THR A 254 1.48 14.13 12.61
N SER A 255 0.81 13.72 13.69
CA SER A 255 1.25 12.66 14.60
C SER A 255 1.51 11.32 13.92
N ILE A 256 0.72 10.97 12.90
CA ILE A 256 0.82 9.71 12.14
C ILE A 256 1.50 9.89 10.76
N ALA A 257 2.39 10.86 10.67
CA ALA A 257 3.29 11.08 9.54
C ALA A 257 2.58 11.27 8.17
N ASP A 258 3.05 10.58 7.12
CA ASP A 258 2.47 10.62 5.77
C ASP A 258 0.98 10.27 5.76
N GLN A 259 0.56 9.36 6.62
CA GLN A 259 -0.85 8.98 6.77
C GLN A 259 -1.72 10.17 7.18
N SER A 260 -1.19 11.15 7.95
CA SER A 260 -1.90 12.39 8.29
C SER A 260 -2.25 13.21 7.05
N VAL A 261 -1.28 13.44 6.17
CA VAL A 261 -1.48 14.19 4.92
C VAL A 261 -2.47 13.48 4.01
N LEU A 262 -2.27 12.17 3.83
CA LEU A 262 -3.14 11.35 2.99
C LEU A 262 -4.58 11.34 3.49
N ASN A 263 -4.80 11.27 4.81
CA ASN A 263 -6.15 11.26 5.37
C ASN A 263 -6.87 12.61 5.28
N ILE A 264 -6.14 13.71 5.19
CA ILE A 264 -6.74 15.01 4.87
C ILE A 264 -7.04 15.11 3.37
N ALA A 265 -6.05 14.82 2.53
CA ALA A 265 -6.18 14.97 1.08
C ALA A 265 -7.23 14.02 0.49
N LEU A 266 -7.23 12.78 0.93
CA LEU A 266 -8.08 11.70 0.44
C LEU A 266 -9.30 11.47 1.35
N SER A 267 -9.63 12.44 2.20
CA SER A 267 -10.80 12.35 3.09
C SER A 267 -12.07 11.97 2.33
N ARG A 268 -12.91 11.13 2.91
CA ARG A 268 -14.22 10.77 2.33
C ARG A 268 -15.15 11.95 2.08
N TRP A 269 -14.90 13.06 2.73
CA TRP A 269 -15.64 14.31 2.60
C TRP A 269 -14.91 15.36 1.75
N GLY A 270 -13.72 15.01 1.27
CA GLY A 270 -12.87 15.87 0.45
C GLY A 270 -13.16 15.73 -1.05
N PRO A 271 -12.38 16.42 -1.89
CA PRO A 271 -12.54 16.39 -3.34
C PRO A 271 -12.12 15.07 -3.98
N THR A 272 -11.23 14.32 -3.35
CA THR A 272 -10.61 13.10 -3.87
C THR A 272 -10.67 11.95 -2.86
N PRO A 273 -11.88 11.48 -2.45
CA PRO A 273 -12.01 10.44 -1.44
C PRO A 273 -11.37 9.12 -1.87
N TRP A 274 -10.66 8.48 -0.92
CA TRP A 274 -10.12 7.15 -1.18
C TRP A 274 -11.20 6.06 -1.24
N THR A 275 -10.92 5.00 -1.98
CA THR A 275 -11.82 3.85 -2.18
C THR A 275 -11.35 2.65 -1.35
N THR A 276 -12.28 1.96 -0.70
CA THR A 276 -11.99 0.73 0.04
C THR A 276 -11.88 -0.45 -0.92
N VAL A 277 -10.79 -1.21 -0.84
CA VAL A 277 -10.64 -2.50 -1.54
C VAL A 277 -11.26 -3.64 -0.71
N ASP A 278 -11.35 -4.85 -1.29
CA ASP A 278 -11.79 -6.01 -0.54
C ASP A 278 -10.83 -6.30 0.63
N PHE A 279 -11.38 -6.57 1.80
CA PHE A 279 -10.62 -6.75 3.04
C PHE A 279 -9.67 -7.95 3.00
N SER A 280 -9.92 -8.95 2.16
CA SER A 280 -9.04 -10.11 2.02
C SER A 280 -7.64 -9.77 1.47
N TRP A 281 -7.42 -8.53 0.99
CA TRP A 281 -6.14 -8.13 0.42
C TRP A 281 -5.10 -7.73 1.44
N ASN A 282 -5.48 -7.19 2.59
CA ASN A 282 -4.51 -6.79 3.62
C ASN A 282 -5.11 -6.84 5.01
N ILE A 283 -4.29 -7.22 5.99
CA ILE A 283 -4.62 -7.15 7.41
C ILE A 283 -3.43 -6.64 8.20
N GLN A 284 -3.68 -5.70 9.10
CA GLN A 284 -2.69 -5.15 10.01
C GLN A 284 -2.70 -5.97 11.31
N TRP A 285 -1.52 -6.24 11.89
CA TRP A 285 -1.36 -6.98 13.14
C TRP A 285 -2.10 -8.32 13.19
N PRO A 286 -1.83 -9.24 12.26
CA PRO A 286 -2.61 -10.46 12.08
C PRO A 286 -2.52 -11.40 13.27
N TRP A 287 -3.66 -11.95 13.67
CA TRP A 287 -3.74 -13.14 14.52
C TRP A 287 -3.38 -14.40 13.71
N PRO A 288 -3.02 -15.53 14.36
CA PRO A 288 -2.81 -16.80 13.67
C PRO A 288 -4.01 -17.27 12.85
N GLU A 289 -5.22 -16.94 13.27
CA GLU A 289 -6.48 -17.24 12.57
C GLU A 289 -6.59 -16.44 11.27
N ASP A 290 -6.14 -15.19 11.26
CA ASP A 290 -6.14 -14.35 10.06
C ASP A 290 -5.19 -14.90 8.99
N ILE A 291 -4.02 -15.41 9.41
CA ILE A 291 -3.09 -16.09 8.51
C ILE A 291 -3.73 -17.30 7.85
N LYS A 292 -4.45 -18.13 8.63
CA LYS A 292 -5.17 -19.33 8.14
C LYS A 292 -6.32 -18.97 7.21
N THR A 293 -6.95 -17.81 7.40
CA THR A 293 -8.05 -17.33 6.54
C THR A 293 -7.56 -16.94 5.15
N GLY A 294 -6.27 -16.59 5.00
CA GLY A 294 -5.65 -16.32 3.71
C GLY A 294 -5.77 -14.87 3.25
N TYR A 295 -5.70 -13.90 4.17
CA TYR A 295 -5.42 -12.51 3.81
C TYR A 295 -4.16 -12.45 2.96
N ALA A 296 -4.16 -11.68 1.89
CA ALA A 296 -3.07 -11.71 0.91
C ALA A 296 -1.78 -11.06 1.44
N VAL A 297 -1.93 -9.97 2.20
CA VAL A 297 -0.84 -9.22 2.82
C VAL A 297 -1.06 -9.18 4.32
N LEU A 298 -0.05 -9.58 5.06
CA LEU A 298 0.06 -9.44 6.50
C LEU A 298 0.95 -8.21 6.76
N HIS A 299 0.35 -7.09 7.15
CA HIS A 299 1.06 -5.87 7.47
C HIS A 299 1.52 -5.92 8.92
N GLU A 300 2.69 -6.51 9.14
CA GLU A 300 3.27 -6.76 10.44
C GLU A 300 4.79 -6.89 10.34
N LYS A 301 5.47 -6.41 11.35
CA LYS A 301 6.92 -6.56 11.49
C LYS A 301 7.29 -8.02 11.69
N TRP A 302 7.92 -8.62 10.68
CA TRP A 302 8.34 -10.03 10.75
C TRP A 302 9.26 -10.31 11.95
N TRP A 303 10.00 -9.31 12.44
CA TRP A 303 10.97 -9.42 13.56
C TRP A 303 10.39 -9.11 14.94
N ALA A 304 9.26 -8.42 15.03
CA ALA A 304 8.64 -7.97 16.29
C ALA A 304 7.12 -7.89 16.16
N PRO A 305 6.44 -9.02 15.90
CA PRO A 305 4.99 -9.01 15.70
C PRO A 305 4.24 -8.64 17.00
N VAL A 306 3.14 -7.91 16.83
CA VAL A 306 2.23 -7.55 17.93
C VAL A 306 1.65 -8.83 18.55
N HIS A 307 1.15 -9.73 17.73
CA HIS A 307 0.67 -11.04 18.17
C HIS A 307 1.79 -12.06 18.04
N TRP A 308 2.45 -12.33 19.16
CA TRP A 308 3.64 -13.18 19.22
C TRP A 308 3.42 -14.60 18.66
N GLU A 309 2.19 -15.08 18.72
CA GLU A 309 1.78 -16.38 18.20
C GLU A 309 1.95 -16.48 16.68
N SER A 310 1.91 -15.35 15.97
CA SER A 310 2.09 -15.27 14.50
C SER A 310 3.57 -15.30 14.06
N ARG A 311 4.50 -15.20 15.01
CA ARG A 311 5.94 -15.03 14.72
C ARG A 311 6.55 -16.16 13.87
N GLU A 312 6.18 -17.42 14.14
CA GLU A 312 6.78 -18.56 13.45
C GLU A 312 6.51 -18.50 11.94
N TYR A 313 5.29 -18.12 11.56
CA TYR A 313 4.96 -17.94 10.16
C TYR A 313 5.74 -16.77 9.55
N LEU A 314 5.76 -15.61 10.20
CA LEU A 314 6.46 -14.43 9.72
C LEU A 314 7.97 -14.67 9.59
N HIS A 315 8.58 -15.28 10.61
CA HIS A 315 10.01 -15.62 10.61
C HIS A 315 10.37 -16.67 9.54
N SER A 316 9.45 -17.58 9.20
CA SER A 316 9.68 -18.59 8.16
C SER A 316 10.06 -17.94 6.83
N TRP A 317 9.50 -16.78 6.51
CA TRP A 317 9.79 -16.06 5.27
C TRP A 317 11.19 -15.47 5.24
N TYR A 318 11.71 -14.99 6.38
CA TYR A 318 13.11 -14.58 6.49
C TYR A 318 14.07 -15.74 6.17
N TRP A 319 13.84 -16.92 6.78
CA TRP A 319 14.70 -18.06 6.53
C TRP A 319 14.57 -18.64 5.13
N ARG A 320 13.37 -18.61 4.56
CA ARG A 320 13.15 -19.04 3.17
C ARG A 320 13.86 -18.12 2.18
N MET A 321 13.77 -16.82 2.36
CA MET A 321 14.51 -15.82 1.58
C MET A 321 16.02 -16.05 1.69
N ARG A 322 16.54 -16.21 2.90
CA ARG A 322 17.97 -16.47 3.14
C ARG A 322 18.44 -17.76 2.46
N GLY A 323 17.68 -18.84 2.58
CA GLY A 323 17.98 -20.12 1.95
C GLY A 323 17.99 -20.03 0.43
N TYR A 324 17.01 -19.35 -0.15
CA TYR A 324 16.92 -19.14 -1.60
C TYR A 324 18.14 -18.41 -2.14
N TYR A 325 18.49 -17.26 -1.59
CA TYR A 325 19.64 -16.49 -2.08
C TYR A 325 21.00 -17.14 -1.80
N ALA A 326 21.11 -17.95 -0.75
CA ALA A 326 22.34 -18.72 -0.48
C ALA A 326 22.58 -19.84 -1.53
N THR A 327 21.53 -20.36 -2.15
CA THR A 327 21.60 -21.47 -3.12
C THR A 327 21.55 -21.02 -4.58
N SER A 328 20.98 -19.85 -4.86
CA SER A 328 20.83 -19.33 -6.24
C SER A 328 22.10 -18.71 -6.83
N GLY A 329 23.14 -18.50 -6.02
CA GLY A 329 24.39 -17.86 -6.47
C GLY A 329 24.25 -16.36 -6.74
N LEU A 330 23.15 -15.75 -6.26
CA LEU A 330 22.83 -14.32 -6.35
C LEU A 330 23.40 -13.53 -5.15
#